data_37db462623bff39c5fe13103fd69dd50
#
_entry.id   37db462623bff39c5fe13103fd69dd50
#
_cell.length_a   1.000
_cell.length_b   1.000
_cell.length_c   1.000
_cell.angle_alpha   90.00
_cell.angle_beta   90.00
_cell.angle_gamma   90.00
#
_symmetry.space_group_name_H-M   'P 1'
#
loop_
_entity.id
_entity.type
_entity.pdbx_description
1 polymer ?
#
loop_
_entity_poly.entity_id
_entity_poly.type
_entity_poly.pdbx_seq_one_letter_code
_entity_poly.pdbx_strand_id
1 'polypeptide(L)'
;MVEFDKIWVEKYRPSKLDDLILDASSLRVVSQFKDEIPNLLFVGSPGTGKTTLARIIVNDILGCNFLYINASDESGIDTIRHNITNFAQTKSFDGNVKVVVLDEADGLTSQAQAALRNTMETYAKYCRFILTANYKHKIIPALQSRCQSIDLKPEIKQAAKRCFNILKQENVTVSDEQKI
;
A
#
# COMPACT_ATOMS: atom_id res chain seq x y z
N MET A 1 13.90 1.11 31.14
CA MET A 1 13.20 1.56 29.90
C MET A 1 12.29 0.41 29.52
N VAL A 2 10.98 0.54 29.75
CA VAL A 2 10.02 -0.49 29.39
C VAL A 2 9.97 -0.49 27.86
N GLU A 3 10.49 -1.56 27.20
CA GLU A 3 10.18 -1.81 25.80
C GLU A 3 8.66 -1.94 25.73
N PHE A 4 8.02 -0.98 25.08
CA PHE A 4 6.64 -1.15 24.65
C PHE A 4 6.63 -2.35 23.72
N ASP A 5 6.10 -3.49 24.20
CA ASP A 5 5.83 -4.65 23.36
C ASP A 5 5.06 -4.15 22.15
N LYS A 6 5.70 -4.21 20.98
CA LYS A 6 5.10 -3.74 19.74
C LYS A 6 3.77 -4.47 19.58
N ILE A 7 2.70 -3.72 19.36
CA ILE A 7 1.38 -4.28 19.09
C ILE A 7 1.54 -5.38 18.04
N TRP A 8 0.93 -6.53 18.18
CA TRP A 8 1.09 -7.68 17.30
C TRP A 8 0.96 -7.34 15.81
N VAL A 9 0.09 -6.38 15.46
CA VAL A 9 -0.06 -5.87 14.10
C VAL A 9 1.25 -5.34 13.53
N GLU A 10 2.07 -4.68 14.34
CA GLU A 10 3.38 -4.17 13.93
C GLU A 10 4.47 -5.24 14.04
N LYS A 11 4.46 -6.03 15.12
CA LYS A 11 5.44 -7.10 15.36
C LYS A 11 5.43 -8.15 14.24
N TYR A 12 4.23 -8.51 13.77
CA TYR A 12 4.03 -9.54 12.74
C TYR A 12 3.71 -8.98 11.35
N ARG A 13 3.93 -7.68 11.15
CA ARG A 13 3.74 -7.07 9.83
C ARG A 13 4.71 -7.70 8.82
N PRO A 14 4.21 -8.24 7.69
CA PRO A 14 5.07 -8.75 6.63
C PRO A 14 6.08 -7.71 6.15
N SER A 15 7.32 -8.12 5.96
CA SER A 15 8.39 -7.28 5.40
C SER A 15 8.81 -7.71 4.00
N LYS A 16 8.48 -8.93 3.61
CA LYS A 16 8.78 -9.50 2.29
C LYS A 16 7.51 -9.97 1.60
N LEU A 17 7.57 -10.06 0.27
CA LEU A 17 6.44 -10.51 -0.52
C LEU A 17 5.99 -11.93 -0.15
N ASP A 18 6.92 -12.83 0.13
CA ASP A 18 6.65 -14.23 0.49
C ASP A 18 5.91 -14.36 1.84
N ASP A 19 6.01 -13.36 2.71
CA ASP A 19 5.32 -13.34 3.99
C ASP A 19 3.90 -12.78 3.89
N LEU A 20 3.55 -12.16 2.76
CA LEU A 20 2.24 -11.55 2.57
C LEU A 20 1.25 -12.56 2.00
N ILE A 21 0.07 -12.61 2.59
CA ILE A 21 -1.00 -13.51 2.13
C ILE A 21 -1.76 -12.81 1.02
N LEU A 22 -1.51 -13.22 -0.22
CA LEU A 22 -2.17 -12.73 -1.42
C LEU A 22 -2.82 -13.89 -2.17
N ASP A 23 -3.91 -13.60 -2.87
CA ASP A 23 -4.44 -14.54 -3.85
C ASP A 23 -3.45 -14.72 -5.03
N ALA A 24 -3.54 -15.87 -5.71
CA ALA A 24 -2.61 -16.24 -6.78
C ALA A 24 -2.58 -15.24 -7.94
N SER A 25 -3.69 -14.55 -8.20
CA SER A 25 -3.77 -13.56 -9.29
C SER A 25 -3.02 -12.28 -8.92
N SER A 26 -3.21 -11.77 -7.72
CA SER A 26 -2.49 -10.60 -7.20
C SER A 26 -1.00 -10.87 -7.09
N LEU A 27 -0.62 -12.04 -6.56
CA LEU A 27 0.79 -12.44 -6.46
C LEU A 27 1.47 -12.50 -7.84
N ARG A 28 0.80 -13.07 -8.85
CA ARG A 28 1.33 -13.14 -10.22
C ARG A 28 1.59 -11.76 -10.80
N VAL A 29 0.70 -10.79 -10.59
CA VAL A 29 0.88 -9.42 -11.07
C VAL A 29 2.05 -8.75 -10.36
N VAL A 30 2.10 -8.83 -9.04
CA VAL A 30 3.13 -8.17 -8.24
C VAL A 30 4.52 -8.78 -8.49
N SER A 31 4.62 -10.09 -8.70
CA SER A 31 5.90 -10.77 -8.97
C SER A 31 6.52 -10.39 -10.32
N GLN A 32 5.77 -9.75 -11.21
CA GLN A 32 6.29 -9.21 -12.46
C GLN A 32 6.96 -7.85 -12.31
N PHE A 33 6.74 -7.16 -11.19
CA PHE A 33 7.37 -5.89 -10.92
C PHE A 33 8.86 -6.10 -10.59
N LYS A 34 9.71 -5.34 -11.25
CA LYS A 34 11.16 -5.36 -11.06
C LYS A 34 11.67 -3.92 -10.96
N ASP A 35 12.20 -3.40 -12.04
CA ASP A 35 12.80 -2.06 -12.08
C ASP A 35 11.78 -0.94 -12.32
N GLU A 36 10.66 -1.27 -12.94
CA GLU A 36 9.57 -0.33 -13.25
C GLU A 36 8.21 -0.89 -12.86
N ILE A 37 7.35 0.01 -12.39
CA ILE A 37 5.94 -0.27 -12.09
C ILE A 37 5.04 0.73 -12.81
N PRO A 38 3.82 0.35 -13.21
CA PRO A 38 2.80 1.32 -13.57
C PRO A 38 2.30 2.06 -12.33
N ASN A 39 1.45 3.07 -12.51
CA ASN A 39 0.68 3.56 -11.37
C ASN A 39 -0.26 2.45 -10.89
N LEU A 40 -0.34 2.22 -9.60
CA LEU A 40 -1.09 1.13 -8.98
C LEU A 40 -2.24 1.67 -8.13
N LEU A 41 -3.34 0.93 -8.11
CA LEU A 41 -4.45 1.15 -7.20
C LEU A 41 -4.78 -0.18 -6.50
N PHE A 42 -4.43 -0.30 -5.22
CA PHE A 42 -4.80 -1.43 -4.39
C PHE A 42 -6.15 -1.20 -3.74
N VAL A 43 -7.07 -2.10 -4.00
CA VAL A 43 -8.43 -2.06 -3.46
C VAL A 43 -8.68 -3.30 -2.61
N GLY A 44 -9.42 -3.17 -1.54
CA GLY A 44 -9.81 -4.29 -0.69
C GLY A 44 -10.29 -3.82 0.68
N SER A 45 -10.98 -4.68 1.40
CA SER A 45 -11.46 -4.38 2.75
C SER A 45 -10.31 -4.03 3.71
N PRO A 46 -10.57 -3.37 4.83
CA PRO A 46 -9.56 -3.14 5.86
C PRO A 46 -8.87 -4.45 6.28
N GLY A 47 -7.56 -4.40 6.52
CA GLY A 47 -6.78 -5.56 6.95
C GLY A 47 -6.33 -6.51 5.83
N THR A 48 -6.63 -6.26 4.55
CA THR A 48 -6.19 -7.11 3.43
C THR A 48 -4.73 -6.93 3.00
N GLY A 49 -3.98 -6.07 3.69
CA GLY A 49 -2.54 -5.88 3.44
C GLY A 49 -2.17 -4.84 2.38
N LYS A 50 -3.11 -3.96 1.95
CA LYS A 50 -2.86 -2.91 0.95
C LYS A 50 -1.63 -2.05 1.25
N THR A 51 -1.62 -1.42 2.42
CA THR A 51 -0.53 -0.58 2.90
C THR A 51 0.78 -1.36 3.02
N THR A 52 0.69 -2.60 3.53
CA THR A 52 1.84 -3.49 3.68
C THR A 52 2.44 -3.85 2.32
N LEU A 53 1.58 -4.20 1.33
CA LEU A 53 2.02 -4.50 -0.03
C LEU A 53 2.69 -3.27 -0.69
N ALA A 54 2.09 -2.08 -0.55
CA ALA A 54 2.70 -0.86 -1.07
C ALA A 54 4.11 -0.64 -0.50
N ARG A 55 4.29 -0.83 0.82
CA ARG A 55 5.60 -0.72 1.48
C ARG A 55 6.60 -1.78 1.03
N ILE A 56 6.17 -3.03 0.85
CA ILE A 56 7.02 -4.10 0.32
C ILE A 56 7.50 -3.76 -1.09
N ILE A 57 6.62 -3.27 -1.95
CA ILE A 57 6.99 -2.90 -3.32
C ILE A 57 8.08 -1.83 -3.32
N VAL A 58 7.93 -0.77 -2.54
CA VAL A 58 8.90 0.34 -2.55
C VAL A 58 10.22 0.00 -1.85
N ASN A 59 10.20 -0.81 -0.80
CA ASN A 59 11.39 -1.13 -0.01
C ASN A 59 12.13 -2.38 -0.50
N ASP A 60 11.38 -3.48 -0.79
CA ASP A 60 11.96 -4.80 -1.04
C ASP A 60 12.10 -5.08 -2.54
N ILE A 61 11.08 -4.70 -3.35
CA ILE A 61 11.11 -4.98 -4.80
C ILE A 61 11.89 -3.90 -5.56
N LEU A 62 11.59 -2.62 -5.32
CA LEU A 62 12.18 -1.51 -6.07
C LEU A 62 13.41 -0.91 -5.37
N GLY A 63 13.52 -1.00 -4.06
CA GLY A 63 14.58 -0.34 -3.29
C GLY A 63 14.70 1.15 -3.60
N CYS A 64 13.60 1.84 -3.87
CA CYS A 64 13.59 3.19 -4.42
C CYS A 64 13.27 4.25 -3.37
N ASN A 65 13.59 5.51 -3.70
CA ASN A 65 13.14 6.65 -2.91
C ASN A 65 11.62 6.80 -3.04
N PHE A 66 10.91 6.86 -1.92
CA PHE A 66 9.47 7.04 -1.91
C PHE A 66 9.00 8.11 -0.91
N LEU A 67 7.86 8.71 -1.22
CA LEU A 67 7.12 9.60 -0.34
C LEU A 67 5.84 8.86 0.11
N TYR A 68 5.64 8.73 1.42
CA TYR A 68 4.43 8.16 1.98
C TYR A 68 3.54 9.27 2.53
N ILE A 69 2.29 9.28 2.09
CA ILE A 69 1.25 10.22 2.54
C ILE A 69 0.02 9.40 2.94
N ASN A 70 -0.47 9.61 4.16
CA ASN A 70 -1.79 9.13 4.53
C ASN A 70 -2.82 10.20 4.15
N ALA A 71 -3.67 9.90 3.18
CA ALA A 71 -4.62 10.87 2.64
C ALA A 71 -5.78 11.18 3.59
N SER A 72 -5.99 10.36 4.63
CA SER A 72 -6.99 10.62 5.67
C SER A 72 -6.47 11.55 6.78
N ASP A 73 -5.15 11.63 6.97
CA ASP A 73 -4.54 12.46 8.03
C ASP A 73 -4.16 13.86 7.51
N GLU A 74 -3.90 13.98 6.22
CA GLU A 74 -3.51 15.25 5.58
C GLU A 74 -4.74 16.14 5.38
N SER A 75 -4.76 17.28 6.05
CA SER A 75 -5.92 18.18 6.14
C SER A 75 -6.19 19.05 4.89
N GLY A 76 -5.48 18.85 3.79
CA GLY A 76 -5.72 19.63 2.58
C GLY A 76 -5.01 19.13 1.33
N ILE A 77 -5.70 19.26 0.21
CA ILE A 77 -5.16 18.93 -1.12
C ILE A 77 -3.90 19.73 -1.46
N ASP A 78 -3.83 20.98 -1.00
CA ASP A 78 -2.69 21.84 -1.30
C ASP A 78 -1.41 21.35 -0.60
N THR A 79 -1.53 20.82 0.63
CA THR A 79 -0.42 20.20 1.36
C THR A 79 0.07 18.94 0.62
N ILE A 80 -0.87 18.05 0.25
CA ILE A 80 -0.56 16.84 -0.52
C ILE A 80 0.14 17.21 -1.84
N ARG A 81 -0.42 18.17 -2.58
CA ARG A 81 0.13 18.63 -3.86
C ARG A 81 1.52 19.23 -3.68
N HIS A 82 1.74 20.05 -2.65
CA HIS A 82 3.03 20.65 -2.36
C HIS A 82 4.08 19.59 -2.03
N ASN A 83 3.75 18.63 -1.17
CA ASN A 83 4.63 17.54 -0.80
C ASN A 83 5.04 16.70 -2.01
N ILE A 84 4.07 16.34 -2.87
CA ILE A 84 4.33 15.58 -4.10
C ILE A 84 5.21 16.39 -5.06
N THR A 85 4.90 17.68 -5.25
CA THR A 85 5.67 18.57 -6.14
C THR A 85 7.12 18.68 -5.70
N ASN A 86 7.35 18.96 -4.42
CA ASN A 86 8.70 19.05 -3.87
C ASN A 86 9.46 17.75 -4.02
N PHE A 87 8.82 16.63 -3.69
CA PHE A 87 9.42 15.32 -3.85
C PHE A 87 9.75 15.02 -5.31
N ALA A 88 8.84 15.28 -6.24
CA ALA A 88 9.03 15.00 -7.67
C ALA A 88 10.16 15.84 -8.29
N GLN A 89 10.33 17.11 -7.86
CA GLN A 89 11.35 18.02 -8.38
C GLN A 89 12.76 17.72 -7.87
N THR A 90 12.93 17.03 -6.74
CA THR A 90 14.24 16.62 -6.26
C THR A 90 14.82 15.57 -7.20
N LYS A 91 16.11 15.61 -7.50
CA LYS A 91 16.76 14.56 -8.30
C LYS A 91 16.84 13.26 -7.48
N SER A 92 16.54 12.13 -8.11
CA SER A 92 16.94 10.83 -7.56
C SER A 92 18.45 10.71 -7.68
N PHE A 93 19.14 10.42 -6.58
CA PHE A 93 20.59 10.23 -6.59
C PHE A 93 20.98 8.96 -7.35
N ASP A 94 20.07 7.97 -7.40
CA ASP A 94 20.33 6.64 -7.95
C ASP A 94 19.83 6.47 -9.39
N GLY A 95 19.25 7.53 -9.99
CA GLY A 95 18.64 7.45 -11.33
C GLY A 95 17.33 6.65 -11.38
N ASN A 96 16.89 6.06 -10.25
CA ASN A 96 15.69 5.24 -10.15
C ASN A 96 14.42 6.09 -10.15
N VAL A 97 13.34 5.49 -10.60
CA VAL A 97 12.00 6.09 -10.54
C VAL A 97 11.59 6.28 -9.08
N LYS A 98 11.08 7.46 -8.76
CA LYS A 98 10.53 7.76 -7.45
C LYS A 98 9.10 7.24 -7.34
N VAL A 99 8.69 6.87 -6.15
CA VAL A 99 7.32 6.40 -5.89
C VAL A 99 6.64 7.26 -4.85
N VAL A 100 5.40 7.67 -5.14
CA VAL A 100 4.52 8.33 -4.18
C VAL A 100 3.46 7.32 -3.76
N VAL A 101 3.43 7.00 -2.47
CA VAL A 101 2.40 6.14 -1.86
C VAL A 101 1.36 7.02 -1.20
N LEU A 102 0.13 6.98 -1.70
CA LEU A 102 -1.03 7.61 -1.07
C LEU A 102 -1.90 6.54 -0.44
N ASP A 103 -1.83 6.44 0.87
CA ASP A 103 -2.65 5.51 1.64
C ASP A 103 -4.02 6.11 1.91
N GLU A 104 -5.07 5.28 1.90
CA GLU A 104 -6.47 5.68 2.11
C GLU A 104 -6.97 6.79 1.17
N ALA A 105 -6.60 6.72 -0.11
CA ALA A 105 -6.95 7.72 -1.13
C ALA A 105 -8.49 7.91 -1.30
N ASP A 106 -9.30 6.94 -0.87
CA ASP A 106 -10.76 7.05 -0.80
C ASP A 106 -11.27 8.00 0.30
N GLY A 107 -10.39 8.49 1.17
CA GLY A 107 -10.65 9.60 2.09
C GLY A 107 -10.60 10.98 1.43
N LEU A 108 -9.98 11.10 0.25
CA LEU A 108 -9.88 12.38 -0.47
C LEU A 108 -11.23 12.81 -1.06
N THR A 109 -11.50 14.11 -1.02
CA THR A 109 -12.64 14.68 -1.76
C THR A 109 -12.48 14.50 -3.27
N SER A 110 -13.58 14.50 -4.03
CA SER A 110 -13.53 14.39 -5.50
C SER A 110 -12.68 15.49 -6.14
N GLN A 111 -12.69 16.71 -5.56
CA GLN A 111 -11.86 17.83 -6.01
C GLN A 111 -10.37 17.55 -5.78
N ALA A 112 -10.03 16.99 -4.61
CA ALA A 112 -8.66 16.59 -4.29
C ALA A 112 -8.16 15.50 -5.23
N GLN A 113 -8.99 14.51 -5.51
CA GLN A 113 -8.68 13.44 -6.46
C GLN A 113 -8.49 13.97 -7.88
N ALA A 114 -9.27 14.95 -8.32
CA ALA A 114 -9.10 15.59 -9.63
C ALA A 114 -7.78 16.37 -9.72
N ALA A 115 -7.38 17.06 -8.64
CA ALA A 115 -6.09 17.74 -8.57
C ALA A 115 -4.92 16.73 -8.55
N LEU A 116 -5.07 15.61 -7.82
CA LEU A 116 -4.10 14.51 -7.81
C LEU A 116 -3.89 13.94 -9.22
N ARG A 117 -4.97 13.73 -9.98
CA ARG A 117 -4.88 13.30 -11.38
C ARG A 117 -3.96 14.20 -12.20
N ASN A 118 -4.13 15.52 -12.10
CA ASN A 118 -3.30 16.48 -12.82
C ASN A 118 -1.83 16.38 -12.39
N THR A 119 -1.59 16.21 -11.09
CA THR A 119 -0.25 16.03 -10.53
C THR A 119 0.40 14.74 -11.07
N MET A 120 -0.34 13.64 -11.13
CA MET A 120 0.14 12.37 -11.70
C MET A 120 0.55 12.52 -13.17
N GLU A 121 -0.23 13.25 -13.96
CA GLU A 121 0.09 13.52 -15.37
C GLU A 121 1.34 14.40 -15.52
N THR A 122 1.43 15.45 -14.71
CA THR A 122 2.56 16.39 -14.74
C THR A 122 3.88 15.68 -14.43
N TYR A 123 3.88 14.78 -13.46
CA TYR A 123 5.10 14.11 -12.97
C TYR A 123 5.27 12.66 -13.46
N ALA A 124 4.49 12.23 -14.46
CA ALA A 124 4.51 10.85 -14.97
C ALA A 124 5.90 10.36 -15.43
N LYS A 125 6.79 11.27 -15.84
CA LYS A 125 8.16 10.93 -16.25
C LYS A 125 9.10 10.65 -15.07
N TYR A 126 8.80 11.18 -13.89
CA TYR A 126 9.71 11.19 -12.74
C TYR A 126 9.20 10.35 -11.58
N CYS A 127 7.89 10.18 -11.49
CA CYS A 127 7.25 9.50 -10.37
C CYS A 127 6.23 8.47 -10.84
N ARG A 128 6.10 7.40 -10.05
CA ARG A 128 4.97 6.48 -10.09
C ARG A 128 4.16 6.63 -8.82
N PHE A 129 2.89 6.26 -8.89
CA PHE A 129 1.95 6.42 -7.79
C PHE A 129 1.38 5.07 -7.40
N ILE A 130 1.36 4.80 -6.11
CA ILE A 130 0.66 3.66 -5.51
C ILE A 130 -0.44 4.24 -4.63
N LEU A 131 -1.68 4.00 -5.01
CA LEU A 131 -2.85 4.41 -4.26
C LEU A 131 -3.41 3.20 -3.52
N THR A 132 -3.87 3.37 -2.29
CA THR A 132 -4.68 2.36 -1.61
C THR A 132 -6.08 2.89 -1.35
N ALA A 133 -7.07 2.03 -1.38
CA ALA A 133 -8.46 2.38 -1.10
C ALA A 133 -9.21 1.20 -0.51
N ASN A 134 -10.09 1.48 0.46
CA ASN A 134 -11.02 0.48 0.97
C ASN A 134 -12.20 0.29 0.02
N TYR A 135 -12.63 1.39 -0.63
CA TYR A 135 -13.83 1.43 -1.47
C TYR A 135 -13.49 1.97 -2.86
N LYS A 136 -13.45 1.09 -3.87
CA LYS A 136 -13.15 1.47 -5.26
C LYS A 136 -14.10 2.54 -5.80
N HIS A 137 -15.38 2.47 -5.46
CA HIS A 137 -16.40 3.42 -5.93
C HIS A 137 -16.19 4.85 -5.43
N LYS A 138 -15.40 5.04 -4.37
CA LYS A 138 -15.01 6.37 -3.87
C LYS A 138 -13.85 6.99 -4.65
N ILE A 139 -13.16 6.22 -5.48
CA ILE A 139 -12.10 6.73 -6.36
C ILE A 139 -12.73 7.15 -7.68
N ILE A 140 -12.47 8.38 -8.11
CA ILE A 140 -13.03 8.89 -9.37
C ILE A 140 -12.56 8.08 -10.58
N PRO A 141 -13.41 7.87 -11.61
CA PRO A 141 -13.04 7.09 -12.81
C PRO A 141 -11.76 7.59 -13.48
N ALA A 142 -11.51 8.88 -13.42
CA ALA A 142 -10.32 9.51 -14.01
C ALA A 142 -9.00 9.08 -13.33
N LEU A 143 -8.99 8.75 -12.04
CA LEU A 143 -7.83 8.14 -11.37
C LEU A 143 -7.77 6.64 -11.63
N GLN A 144 -8.92 5.94 -11.58
CA GLN A 144 -8.97 4.50 -11.84
C GLN A 144 -8.39 4.15 -13.22
N SER A 145 -8.71 4.94 -14.25
CA SER A 145 -8.22 4.72 -15.63
C SER A 145 -6.71 4.94 -15.79
N ARG A 146 -6.05 5.59 -14.84
CA ARG A 146 -4.61 5.87 -14.85
C ARG A 146 -3.79 4.91 -14.01
N CYS A 147 -4.46 4.01 -13.31
CA CYS A 147 -3.84 3.04 -12.43
C CYS A 147 -4.19 1.62 -12.87
N GLN A 148 -3.25 0.72 -12.76
CA GLN A 148 -3.54 -0.70 -12.77
C GLN A 148 -4.18 -1.06 -11.42
N SER A 149 -5.45 -1.44 -11.46
CA SER A 149 -6.21 -1.80 -10.27
C SER A 149 -5.95 -3.26 -9.90
N ILE A 150 -5.64 -3.50 -8.64
CA ILE A 150 -5.43 -4.85 -8.07
C ILE A 150 -6.36 -4.96 -6.86
N ASP A 151 -7.33 -5.87 -6.96
CA ASP A 151 -8.30 -6.13 -5.91
C ASP A 151 -7.74 -7.20 -4.96
N LEU A 152 -7.32 -6.78 -3.77
CA LEU A 152 -6.73 -7.66 -2.77
C LEU A 152 -7.83 -8.39 -2.00
N LYS A 153 -7.83 -9.71 -2.09
CA LYS A 153 -8.74 -10.60 -1.37
C LYS A 153 -7.94 -11.46 -0.41
N PRO A 154 -8.33 -11.54 0.87
CA PRO A 154 -7.65 -12.40 1.81
C PRO A 154 -7.91 -13.86 1.46
N GLU A 155 -6.86 -14.67 1.44
CA GLU A 155 -7.00 -16.12 1.37
C GLU A 155 -7.21 -16.67 2.78
N ILE A 156 -8.47 -16.97 3.13
CA ILE A 156 -8.91 -17.26 4.51
C ILE A 156 -8.11 -18.42 5.12
N LYS A 157 -7.84 -19.48 4.34
CA LYS A 157 -7.09 -20.66 4.84
C LYS A 157 -5.66 -20.30 5.24
N GLN A 158 -4.96 -19.52 4.42
CA GLN A 158 -3.60 -19.08 4.73
C GLN A 158 -3.59 -18.06 5.89
N ALA A 159 -4.58 -17.16 5.93
CA ALA A 159 -4.73 -16.21 7.03
C ALA A 159 -4.94 -16.94 8.37
N ALA A 160 -5.84 -17.94 8.43
CA ALA A 160 -6.06 -18.76 9.61
C ALA A 160 -4.77 -19.47 10.05
N LYS A 161 -4.05 -20.11 9.11
CA LYS A 161 -2.77 -20.77 9.41
C LYS A 161 -1.75 -19.80 10.00
N ARG A 162 -1.65 -18.58 9.48
CA ARG A 162 -0.76 -17.56 10.02
C ARG A 162 -1.18 -17.12 11.41
N CYS A 163 -2.48 -16.89 11.65
CA CYS A 163 -2.99 -16.58 12.98
C CYS A 163 -2.61 -17.65 14.01
N PHE A 164 -2.80 -18.93 13.69
CA PHE A 164 -2.41 -20.04 14.57
C PHE A 164 -0.90 -20.04 14.86
N ASN A 165 -0.07 -19.76 13.86
CA ASN A 165 1.38 -19.69 14.08
C ASN A 165 1.75 -18.54 15.02
N ILE A 166 1.12 -17.37 14.88
CA ILE A 166 1.33 -16.21 15.76
C ILE A 166 0.90 -16.56 17.20
N LEU A 167 -0.31 -17.11 17.38
CA LEU A 167 -0.80 -17.52 18.69
C LEU A 167 0.14 -18.52 19.39
N LYS A 168 0.66 -19.47 18.61
CA LYS A 168 1.65 -20.43 19.11
C LYS A 168 2.95 -19.75 19.53
N GLN A 169 3.44 -18.77 18.78
CA GLN A 169 4.66 -18.03 19.12
C GLN A 169 4.49 -17.16 20.37
N GLU A 170 3.28 -16.64 20.57
CA GLU A 170 2.95 -15.83 21.76
C GLU A 170 2.48 -16.69 22.96
N ASN A 171 2.58 -18.01 22.87
CA ASN A 171 2.15 -18.95 23.91
C ASN A 171 0.67 -18.80 24.33
N VAL A 172 -0.18 -18.35 23.41
CA VAL A 172 -1.62 -18.24 23.64
C VAL A 172 -2.28 -19.58 23.30
N THR A 173 -2.90 -20.20 24.31
CA THR A 173 -3.68 -21.43 24.11
C THR A 173 -5.08 -21.09 23.63
N VAL A 174 -5.47 -21.68 22.51
CA VAL A 174 -6.81 -21.53 21.94
C VAL A 174 -7.56 -22.83 22.20
N SER A 175 -8.76 -22.75 22.79
CA SER A 175 -9.62 -23.92 22.99
C SER A 175 -10.08 -24.50 21.65
N ASP A 176 -10.43 -25.80 21.61
CA ASP A 176 -10.86 -26.46 20.36
C ASP A 176 -12.14 -25.85 19.77
N GLU A 177 -12.99 -25.24 20.60
CA GLU A 177 -14.20 -24.52 20.19
C GLU A 177 -13.91 -23.18 19.47
N GLN A 178 -12.69 -22.65 19.58
CA GLN A 178 -12.24 -21.39 18.96
C GLN A 178 -11.42 -21.62 17.68
N LYS A 179 -11.25 -22.88 17.26
CA LYS A 179 -10.47 -23.27 16.07
C LYS A 179 -11.29 -23.37 14.78
N ILE A 180 -12.41 -22.63 14.68
CA ILE A 180 -13.28 -22.68 13.49
C ILE A 180 -12.73 -21.83 12.36
#